data_9be777fc25dbbf09a2f50b81387e88ea
#
_entry.id   9be777fc25dbbf09a2f50b81387e88ea
#
_cell.length_a   1.000
_cell.length_b   1.000
_cell.length_c   1.000
_cell.angle_alpha   90.00
_cell.angle_beta   90.00
_cell.angle_gamma   90.00
#
_symmetry.space_group_name_H-M   'P 1'
#
loop_
_entity.id
_entity.type
_entity.pdbx_description
1 polymer ?
#
loop_
_entity_poly.entity_id
_entity_poly.type
_entity_poly.pdbx_seq_one_letter_code
_entity_poly.pdbx_strand_id
1 'polypeptide(L)'
;MKHSKKVWPEFFQKILDGEKHFELRLADWECNEGDTLMLQEWDPTTKDYTGRTMEKEITYVIKTKDISFWPKEDVEKYGYQIISFK
;
A
#
# COMPACT_ATOMS: atom_id res chain seq x y z
N MET A 1 7.27 5.14 12.38
CA MET A 1 7.82 5.78 11.18
C MET A 1 6.69 6.07 10.20
N LYS A 2 6.82 7.12 9.41
CA LYS A 2 5.79 7.50 8.44
C LYS A 2 6.28 7.24 7.02
N HIS A 3 5.44 6.60 6.20
CA HIS A 3 5.75 6.27 4.82
C HIS A 3 4.74 6.95 3.89
N SER A 4 5.22 7.72 2.91
CA SER A 4 4.35 8.41 1.95
C SER A 4 4.26 7.61 0.66
N LYS A 5 3.03 7.37 0.20
CA LYS A 5 2.78 6.60 -1.02
C LYS A 5 1.68 7.25 -1.86
N LYS A 6 1.86 7.19 -3.18
CA LYS A 6 0.86 7.68 -4.14
C LYS A 6 -0.27 6.68 -4.28
N VAL A 7 -1.50 7.17 -4.32
CA VAL A 7 -2.69 6.35 -4.54
C VAL A 7 -3.57 7.01 -5.60
N TRP A 8 -4.01 6.25 -6.58
CA TRP A 8 -4.89 6.76 -7.62
C TRP A 8 -6.25 7.15 -7.03
N PRO A 9 -6.96 8.12 -7.66
CA PRO A 9 -8.20 8.66 -7.09
C PRO A 9 -9.27 7.61 -6.78
N GLU A 10 -9.45 6.62 -7.66
CA GLU A 10 -10.46 5.58 -7.46
C GLU A 10 -10.19 4.75 -6.20
N PHE A 11 -8.92 4.41 -5.96
CA PHE A 11 -8.54 3.64 -4.78
C PHE A 11 -8.55 4.51 -3.52
N PHE A 12 -8.12 5.76 -3.65
CA PHE A 12 -8.16 6.72 -2.55
C PHE A 12 -9.60 6.90 -2.06
N GLN A 13 -10.55 7.03 -2.99
CA GLN A 13 -11.96 7.20 -2.63
C GLN A 13 -12.51 5.95 -1.93
N LYS A 14 -12.12 4.76 -2.37
CA LYS A 14 -12.55 3.51 -1.73
C LYS A 14 -12.07 3.42 -0.27
N ILE A 15 -10.89 3.94 0.01
CA ILE A 15 -10.36 3.97 1.37
C ILE A 15 -11.16 4.98 2.21
N LEU A 16 -11.44 6.16 1.65
CA LEU A 16 -12.25 7.17 2.34
C LEU A 16 -13.64 6.65 2.68
N ASP A 17 -14.24 5.89 1.75
CA ASP A 17 -15.59 5.34 1.94
C ASP A 17 -15.62 4.17 2.92
N GLY A 18 -14.47 3.71 3.41
CA GLY A 18 -14.40 2.58 4.32
C GLY A 18 -14.58 1.22 3.65
N GLU A 19 -14.47 1.16 2.34
CA GLU A 19 -14.63 -0.09 1.58
C GLU A 19 -13.30 -0.81 1.35
N LYS A 20 -12.18 -0.09 1.41
CA LYS A 20 -10.85 -0.65 1.17
C LYS A 20 -9.96 -0.38 2.38
N HIS A 21 -9.48 -1.44 3.03
CA HIS A 21 -8.65 -1.37 4.23
C HIS A 21 -7.28 -2.02 4.03
N PHE A 22 -6.77 -1.98 2.80
CA PHE A 22 -5.49 -2.60 2.48
C PHE A 22 -4.79 -1.85 1.36
N GLU A 23 -3.45 -2.03 1.27
CA GLU A 23 -2.62 -1.58 0.15
C GLU A 23 -1.84 -2.76 -0.38
N LEU A 24 -1.81 -2.89 -1.71
CA LEU A 24 -1.00 -3.88 -2.41
C LEU A 24 0.14 -3.15 -3.10
N ARG A 25 1.36 -3.44 -2.70
CA ARG A 25 2.57 -2.78 -3.21
C ARG A 25 3.66 -3.78 -3.50
N LEU A 26 4.59 -3.43 -4.40
CA LEU A 26 5.84 -4.17 -4.49
C LEU A 26 6.55 -4.09 -3.14
N ALA A 27 7.16 -5.18 -2.72
CA ALA A 27 7.86 -5.24 -1.44
C ALA A 27 9.31 -4.80 -1.59
N ASP A 28 9.51 -3.64 -2.22
CA ASP A 28 10.82 -3.03 -2.44
C ASP A 28 11.17 -1.97 -1.39
N TRP A 29 10.36 -1.88 -0.35
CA TRP A 29 10.57 -0.99 0.78
C TRP A 29 10.07 -1.66 2.05
N GLU A 30 10.49 -1.16 3.21
CA GLU A 30 10.14 -1.77 4.49
C GLU A 30 9.15 -0.91 5.26
N CYS A 31 8.16 -1.59 5.88
CA CYS A 31 7.26 -0.96 6.83
C CYS A 31 6.87 -1.99 7.89
N ASN A 32 6.41 -1.51 9.04
CA ASN A 32 6.08 -2.36 10.17
C ASN A 32 4.73 -1.99 10.76
N GLU A 33 4.14 -2.93 11.48
CA GLU A 33 2.95 -2.67 12.27
C GLU A 33 3.20 -1.49 13.20
N GLY A 34 2.21 -0.60 13.30
CA GLY A 34 2.33 0.62 14.10
C GLY A 34 2.86 1.83 13.34
N ASP A 35 3.48 1.60 12.18
CA ASP A 35 3.92 2.71 11.34
C ASP A 35 2.71 3.44 10.74
N THR A 36 2.91 4.67 10.32
CA THR A 36 1.87 5.47 9.65
C THR A 36 2.07 5.42 8.13
N LEU A 37 0.99 5.14 7.42
CA LEU A 37 0.97 5.18 5.96
C LEU A 37 0.27 6.48 5.55
N MET A 38 1.05 7.39 4.96
CA MET A 38 0.53 8.65 4.42
C MET A 38 0.16 8.42 2.96
N LEU A 39 -1.13 8.34 2.69
CA LEU A 39 -1.64 8.12 1.35
C LEU A 39 -1.89 9.47 0.69
N GLN A 40 -1.28 9.69 -0.46
CA GLN A 40 -1.36 10.93 -1.21
C GLN A 40 -2.07 10.66 -2.54
N GLU A 41 -3.25 11.24 -2.72
CA GLU A 41 -3.98 11.05 -3.97
C GLU A 41 -3.20 11.65 -5.13
N TRP A 42 -2.97 10.84 -6.15
CA TRP A 42 -2.21 11.23 -7.32
C TRP A 42 -2.99 10.83 -8.56
N ASP A 43 -3.24 11.81 -9.44
CA ASP A 43 -4.03 11.59 -10.65
C ASP A 43 -3.10 11.25 -11.82
N PRO A 44 -3.20 10.02 -12.37
CA PRO A 44 -2.36 9.62 -13.49
C PRO A 44 -2.69 10.35 -14.80
N THR A 45 -3.89 10.94 -14.90
CA THR A 45 -4.28 11.71 -16.09
C THR A 45 -3.56 13.06 -16.12
N THR A 46 -3.52 13.77 -15.00
CA THR A 46 -2.81 15.05 -14.89
C THR A 46 -1.35 14.87 -14.51
N LYS A 47 -0.98 13.67 -14.05
CA LYS A 47 0.35 13.32 -13.54
C LYS A 47 0.77 14.25 -12.41
N ASP A 48 -0.14 14.50 -11.50
CA ASP A 48 0.10 15.39 -10.37
C ASP A 48 -0.76 14.99 -9.16
N TYR A 49 -0.35 15.45 -8.00
CA TYR A 49 -1.11 15.27 -6.77
C TYR A 49 -2.36 16.15 -6.81
N THR A 50 -3.45 15.62 -6.25
CA THR A 50 -4.71 16.38 -6.18
C THR A 50 -4.77 17.31 -4.98
N GLY A 51 -3.89 17.09 -4.01
CA GLY A 51 -3.91 17.80 -2.73
C GLY A 51 -4.60 17.05 -1.62
N ARG A 52 -5.32 15.97 -1.92
CA ARG A 52 -5.95 15.14 -0.87
C ARG A 52 -4.94 14.14 -0.32
N THR A 53 -4.90 14.02 0.99
CA THR A 53 -4.06 13.06 1.70
C THR A 53 -4.83 12.46 2.86
N MET A 54 -4.40 11.29 3.33
CA MET A 54 -4.92 10.71 4.55
C MET A 54 -3.84 9.88 5.22
N GLU A 55 -3.88 9.81 6.53
CA GLU A 55 -2.97 8.97 7.30
C GLU A 55 -3.70 7.74 7.81
N LYS A 56 -3.07 6.59 7.71
CA LYS A 56 -3.61 5.33 8.21
C LYS A 56 -2.53 4.62 9.02
N GLU A 57 -2.93 3.98 10.11
CA GLU A 57 -2.02 3.17 10.90
C GLU A 57 -1.91 1.78 10.29
N ILE A 58 -0.69 1.32 10.06
CA ILE A 58 -0.44 -0.03 9.55
C ILE A 58 -0.71 -1.03 10.67
N THR A 59 -1.62 -1.96 10.43
CA THR A 59 -2.01 -2.97 11.42
C THR A 59 -1.37 -4.34 11.17
N TYR A 60 -1.02 -4.64 9.93
CA TYR A 60 -0.39 -5.90 9.57
C TYR A 60 0.24 -5.80 8.18
N VAL A 61 1.33 -6.51 7.97
CA VAL A 61 2.00 -6.59 6.66
C VAL A 61 2.27 -8.05 6.36
N ILE A 62 1.88 -8.50 5.16
CA ILE A 62 2.25 -9.81 4.66
C ILE A 62 3.00 -9.65 3.34
N LYS A 63 4.11 -10.36 3.18
CA LYS A 63 4.92 -10.32 1.96
C LYS A 63 4.77 -11.64 1.24
N THR A 64 4.39 -11.57 -0.04
CA THR A 64 4.11 -12.80 -0.80
C THR A 64 5.34 -13.66 -1.01
N LYS A 65 6.54 -13.08 -1.01
CA LYS A 65 7.77 -13.88 -1.10
C LYS A 65 8.01 -14.79 0.10
N ASP A 66 7.35 -14.49 1.24
CA ASP A 66 7.46 -15.30 2.45
C ASP A 66 6.41 -16.41 2.48
N ILE A 67 5.53 -16.47 1.47
CA ILE A 67 4.48 -17.46 1.34
C ILE A 67 4.98 -18.58 0.43
N SER A 68 4.97 -19.81 0.92
CA SER A 68 5.63 -20.94 0.25
C SER A 68 4.78 -21.71 -0.76
N PHE A 69 3.54 -21.32 -1.01
CA PHE A 69 2.67 -22.05 -1.92
C PHE A 69 2.68 -21.55 -3.38
N TRP A 70 3.55 -20.60 -3.70
CA TRP A 70 3.76 -20.13 -5.07
C TRP A 70 5.13 -20.58 -5.59
N PRO A 71 5.32 -20.64 -6.94
CA PRO A 71 6.65 -20.92 -7.49
C PRO A 71 7.70 -19.97 -6.94
N LYS A 72 8.75 -20.53 -6.42
CA LYS A 72 9.77 -19.79 -5.68
C LYS A 72 10.44 -18.70 -6.50
N GLU A 73 10.73 -18.97 -7.76
CA GLU A 73 11.40 -18.04 -8.66
C GLU A 73 10.61 -16.74 -8.84
N ASP A 74 9.29 -16.86 -9.00
CA ASP A 74 8.41 -15.71 -9.23
C ASP A 74 8.28 -14.86 -7.98
N VAL A 75 8.15 -15.51 -6.85
CA VAL A 75 7.95 -14.84 -5.56
C VAL A 75 9.24 -14.21 -5.06
N GLU A 76 10.38 -14.88 -5.25
CA GLU A 76 11.66 -14.36 -4.76
C GLU A 76 12.10 -13.08 -5.46
N LYS A 77 11.86 -12.98 -6.74
CA LYS A 77 12.35 -11.84 -7.50
C LYS A 77 11.54 -10.57 -7.25
N TYR A 78 10.25 -10.68 -7.23
CA TYR A 78 9.37 -9.52 -7.16
C TYR A 78 8.62 -9.40 -5.85
N GLY A 79 7.93 -10.45 -5.44
CA GLY A 79 7.13 -10.41 -4.22
C GLY A 79 6.27 -9.18 -4.07
N TYR A 80 5.10 -9.35 -3.53
CA TYR A 80 4.24 -8.23 -3.17
C TYR A 80 4.14 -8.17 -1.65
N GLN A 81 3.75 -7.02 -1.15
CA GLN A 81 3.33 -6.91 0.23
C GLN A 81 1.92 -6.34 0.26
N ILE A 82 1.13 -6.88 1.15
CA ILE A 82 -0.24 -6.45 1.39
C ILE A 82 -0.26 -5.85 2.78
N ILE A 83 -0.72 -4.63 2.88
CA ILE A 83 -0.65 -3.84 4.10
C ILE A 83 -2.08 -3.53 4.54
N SER A 84 -2.50 -4.09 5.67
CA SER A 84 -3.80 -3.73 6.24
C SER A 84 -3.65 -2.51 7.13
N PHE A 85 -4.72 -1.73 7.25
CA PHE A 85 -4.70 -0.51 8.04
C PHE A 85 -6.09 -0.19 8.60
N LYS A 86 -6.13 0.75 9.50
CA LYS A 86 -7.37 1.27 10.09
C LYS A 86 -7.38 2.79 10.13
#